data_970b5ab78482e0f39bc5c77f8401d1ef
#
_entry.id   970b5ab78482e0f39bc5c77f8401d1ef
#
_cell.length_a   1.000
_cell.length_b   1.000
_cell.length_c   1.000
_cell.angle_alpha   90.00
_cell.angle_beta   90.00
_cell.angle_gamma   90.00
#
_symmetry.space_group_name_H-M   'P 1'
#
loop_
_entity.id
_entity.type
_entity.pdbx_description
1 polymer ?
#
loop_
_entity_poly.entity_id
_entity_poly.type
_entity_poly.pdbx_seq_one_letter_code
_entity_poly.pdbx_strand_id
1 'polypeptide(L)'
;MYVRVTGQRLETSPISGTVPVGGDPMETADRIKSLISSEKEESELTMCTDVDRNDMARICEPGSVKLIGRRMLERDSRWIHTVDHVEGVLTPDRDAIDAILVHMWACTVTGSPKPVAMQTIENLENSPRRWYSGCVGFLWFNGYASTGMTLRTIHLEKGLATVRAGATLLYDSDPAAEERETRIKASAFLEATLGQKKKEKSQCLKNSKIRTI
;
A
#
# COMPACT_ATOMS: atom_id res chain seq x y z
N MET A 1 -0.73 -7.99 -3.91
CA MET A 1 -2.17 -8.42 -3.91
C MET A 1 -2.88 -7.74 -2.75
N TYR A 2 -4.12 -7.24 -2.94
CA TYR A 2 -4.88 -6.65 -1.83
C TYR A 2 -5.86 -7.66 -1.25
N VAL A 3 -6.89 -8.02 -1.99
CA VAL A 3 -7.85 -9.07 -1.61
C VAL A 3 -8.01 -10.01 -2.79
N ARG A 4 -7.90 -11.31 -2.56
CA ARG A 4 -8.17 -12.36 -3.54
C ARG A 4 -9.10 -13.40 -2.93
N VAL A 5 -10.11 -13.79 -3.71
CA VAL A 5 -11.04 -14.87 -3.36
C VAL A 5 -11.01 -15.91 -4.45
N THR A 6 -10.82 -17.16 -4.08
CA THR A 6 -10.85 -18.32 -4.97
C THR A 6 -11.71 -19.41 -4.34
N GLY A 7 -12.94 -19.57 -4.84
CA GLY A 7 -13.94 -20.35 -4.12
C GLY A 7 -14.24 -19.72 -2.76
N GLN A 8 -14.04 -20.45 -1.68
CA GLN A 8 -14.17 -19.93 -0.31
C GLN A 8 -12.84 -19.48 0.30
N ARG A 9 -11.72 -19.65 -0.39
CA ARG A 9 -10.41 -19.20 0.11
C ARG A 9 -10.26 -17.69 -0.09
N LEU A 10 -10.13 -16.97 1.01
CA LEU A 10 -9.80 -15.54 1.06
C LEU A 10 -8.32 -15.36 1.38
N GLU A 11 -7.64 -14.49 0.65
CA GLU A 11 -6.23 -14.18 0.83
C GLU A 11 -6.01 -12.68 0.82
N THR A 12 -5.12 -12.20 1.69
CA THR A 12 -4.61 -10.82 1.70
C THR A 12 -3.09 -10.81 1.83
N SER A 13 -2.47 -9.75 1.37
CA SER A 13 -1.03 -9.58 1.49
C SER A 13 -0.72 -8.16 1.97
N PRO A 14 -0.82 -7.89 3.28
CA PRO A 14 -0.36 -6.64 3.85
C PRO A 14 1.12 -6.46 3.55
N ILE A 15 1.47 -5.23 3.14
CA ILE A 15 2.80 -4.87 2.69
C ILE A 15 3.24 -3.63 3.45
N SER A 16 4.44 -3.66 4.03
CA SER A 16 5.10 -2.51 4.64
C SER A 16 6.60 -2.65 4.52
N GLY A 17 7.29 -1.54 4.71
CA GLY A 17 8.73 -1.48 4.51
C GLY A 17 9.11 -1.49 3.03
N THR A 18 9.99 -0.56 2.67
CA THR A 18 10.40 -0.40 1.28
C THR A 18 11.84 0.07 1.21
N VAL A 19 12.67 -0.68 0.52
CA VAL A 19 14.02 -0.24 0.16
C VAL A 19 14.22 -0.31 -1.35
N PRO A 20 14.99 0.60 -1.94
CA PRO A 20 15.31 0.52 -3.37
C PRO A 20 16.26 -0.67 -3.63
N VAL A 21 16.17 -1.26 -4.81
CA VAL A 21 17.17 -2.19 -5.31
C VAL A 21 18.51 -1.44 -5.44
N GLY A 22 19.60 -2.02 -4.96
CA GLY A 22 20.94 -1.43 -5.04
C GLY A 22 21.52 -1.42 -6.47
N GLY A 23 22.59 -0.66 -6.66
CA GLY A 23 23.31 -0.62 -7.92
C GLY A 23 24.05 -1.92 -8.24
N ASP A 24 24.33 -2.70 -7.20
CA ASP A 24 24.96 -4.03 -7.29
C ASP A 24 24.34 -5.01 -6.29
N PRO A 25 24.70 -6.31 -6.35
CA PRO A 25 24.14 -7.32 -5.45
C PRO A 25 24.50 -7.12 -3.97
N MET A 26 25.69 -6.59 -3.66
CA MET A 26 26.12 -6.37 -2.28
C MET A 26 25.31 -5.25 -1.63
N GLU A 27 25.21 -4.12 -2.31
CA GLU A 27 24.37 -2.99 -1.87
C GLU A 27 22.91 -3.42 -1.68
N THR A 28 22.41 -4.27 -2.59
CA THR A 28 21.04 -4.83 -2.46
C THR A 28 20.92 -5.67 -1.18
N ALA A 29 21.90 -6.53 -0.88
CA ALA A 29 21.91 -7.36 0.32
C ALA A 29 21.96 -6.52 1.60
N ASP A 30 22.76 -5.45 1.63
CA ASP A 30 22.84 -4.54 2.77
C ASP A 30 21.52 -3.82 3.02
N ARG A 31 20.84 -3.39 1.97
CA ARG A 31 19.51 -2.76 2.05
C ARG A 31 18.45 -3.74 2.55
N ILE A 32 18.46 -4.98 2.08
CA ILE A 32 17.60 -6.05 2.59
C ILE A 32 17.85 -6.29 4.08
N LYS A 33 19.11 -6.38 4.49
CA LYS A 33 19.49 -6.56 5.88
C LYS A 33 18.98 -5.40 6.75
N SER A 34 19.15 -4.16 6.31
CA SER A 34 18.60 -2.98 6.99
C SER A 34 17.08 -3.06 7.12
N LEU A 35 16.37 -3.43 6.05
CA LEU A 35 14.91 -3.58 6.05
C LEU A 35 14.44 -4.64 7.06
N ILE A 36 15.08 -5.82 7.06
CA ILE A 36 14.71 -6.91 7.96
C ILE A 36 15.04 -6.58 9.42
N SER A 37 16.11 -5.80 9.67
CA SER A 37 16.54 -5.44 11.03
C SER A 37 15.77 -4.24 11.60
N SER A 38 14.91 -3.59 10.82
CA SER A 38 14.17 -2.42 11.27
C SER A 38 12.97 -2.82 12.13
N GLU A 39 13.00 -2.43 13.40
CA GLU A 39 11.89 -2.61 14.34
C GLU A 39 10.66 -1.77 13.93
N LYS A 40 10.89 -0.57 13.38
CA LYS A 40 9.82 0.30 12.85
C LYS A 40 9.04 -0.43 11.75
N GLU A 41 9.74 -0.95 10.74
CA GLU A 41 9.11 -1.64 9.60
C GLU A 41 8.41 -2.94 10.03
N GLU A 42 8.98 -3.65 11.01
CA GLU A 42 8.35 -4.83 11.61
C GLU A 42 7.06 -4.48 12.35
N SER A 43 7.08 -3.43 13.14
CA SER A 43 5.92 -2.96 13.91
C SER A 43 4.79 -2.52 12.97
N GLU A 44 5.12 -1.78 11.91
CA GLU A 44 4.15 -1.33 10.91
C GLU A 44 3.49 -2.51 10.19
N LEU A 45 4.28 -3.46 9.70
CA LEU A 45 3.75 -4.65 9.03
C LEU A 45 2.90 -5.49 9.99
N THR A 46 3.35 -5.66 11.23
CA THR A 46 2.62 -6.43 12.25
C THR A 46 1.25 -5.81 12.54
N MET A 47 1.18 -4.48 12.68
CA MET A 47 -0.07 -3.76 12.85
C MET A 47 -1.02 -3.99 11.66
N CYS A 48 -0.52 -3.87 10.44
CA CYS A 48 -1.35 -4.08 9.25
C CYS A 48 -1.85 -5.51 9.15
N THR A 49 -1.00 -6.48 9.45
CA THR A 49 -1.36 -7.91 9.45
C THR A 49 -2.41 -8.24 10.52
N ASP A 50 -2.31 -7.63 11.69
CA ASP A 50 -3.30 -7.83 12.75
C ASP A 50 -4.66 -7.24 12.37
N VAL A 51 -4.68 -6.06 11.75
CA VAL A 51 -5.92 -5.48 11.22
C VAL A 51 -6.55 -6.37 10.15
N ASP A 52 -5.77 -6.88 9.18
CA ASP A 52 -6.28 -7.78 8.14
C ASP A 52 -6.85 -9.08 8.76
N ARG A 53 -6.17 -9.66 9.74
CA ARG A 53 -6.67 -10.83 10.48
C ARG A 53 -7.99 -10.55 11.21
N ASN A 54 -8.13 -9.38 11.82
CA ASN A 54 -9.35 -8.96 12.49
C ASN A 54 -10.50 -8.73 11.49
N ASP A 55 -10.22 -8.14 10.34
CA ASP A 55 -11.20 -7.97 9.27
C ASP A 55 -11.68 -9.32 8.72
N MET A 56 -10.74 -10.23 8.44
CA MET A 56 -11.05 -11.59 8.00
C MET A 56 -11.86 -12.39 9.03
N ALA A 57 -11.56 -12.24 10.33
CA ALA A 57 -12.26 -12.96 11.39
C ALA A 57 -13.77 -12.64 11.45
N ARG A 58 -14.22 -11.54 10.83
CA ARG A 58 -15.63 -11.13 10.77
C ARG A 58 -16.43 -11.88 9.71
N ILE A 59 -15.78 -12.50 8.74
CA ILE A 59 -16.40 -13.12 7.56
C ILE A 59 -15.86 -14.51 7.24
N CYS A 60 -14.88 -14.98 7.99
CA CYS A 60 -14.28 -16.30 7.81
C CYS A 60 -14.73 -17.26 8.90
N GLU A 61 -14.67 -18.55 8.61
CA GLU A 61 -14.90 -19.63 9.54
C GLU A 61 -13.99 -19.49 10.78
N PRO A 62 -14.51 -19.68 12.00
CA PRO A 62 -13.71 -19.60 13.21
C PRO A 62 -12.50 -20.51 13.17
N GLY A 63 -11.31 -19.96 13.46
CA GLY A 63 -10.04 -20.69 13.45
C GLY A 63 -9.44 -20.94 12.06
N SER A 64 -10.10 -20.51 10.97
CA SER A 64 -9.57 -20.66 9.62
C SER A 64 -8.55 -19.59 9.24
N VAL A 65 -8.57 -18.42 9.89
CA VAL A 65 -7.65 -17.31 9.59
C VAL A 65 -6.23 -17.65 10.07
N LYS A 66 -5.30 -17.71 9.13
CA LYS A 66 -3.91 -18.10 9.36
C LYS A 66 -2.93 -17.14 8.70
N LEU A 67 -1.84 -16.86 9.39
CA LEU A 67 -0.67 -16.22 8.81
C LEU A 67 0.22 -17.31 8.20
N ILE A 68 0.23 -17.40 6.87
CA ILE A 68 0.95 -18.46 6.14
C ILE A 68 2.33 -18.05 5.64
N GLY A 69 2.60 -16.75 5.60
CA GLY A 69 3.92 -16.20 5.32
C GLY A 69 4.14 -14.93 6.11
N ARG A 70 5.28 -14.80 6.78
CA ARG A 70 5.62 -13.61 7.55
C ARG A 70 6.91 -13.00 7.07
N ARG A 71 6.90 -11.66 6.88
CA ARG A 71 8.05 -10.85 6.45
C ARG A 71 8.77 -11.42 5.23
N MET A 72 8.00 -11.96 4.29
CA MET A 72 8.54 -12.42 3.02
C MET A 72 9.05 -11.23 2.22
N LEU A 73 10.14 -11.44 1.49
CA LEU A 73 10.70 -10.40 0.63
C LEU A 73 10.05 -10.49 -0.76
N GLU A 74 9.41 -9.41 -1.16
CA GLU A 74 8.89 -9.25 -2.51
C GLU A 74 9.75 -8.23 -3.26
N ARG A 75 10.32 -8.64 -4.40
CA ARG A 75 11.22 -7.81 -5.20
C ARG A 75 10.55 -7.41 -6.50
N ASP A 76 10.37 -6.13 -6.66
CA ASP A 76 10.02 -5.49 -7.92
C ASP A 76 11.27 -5.05 -8.70
N SER A 77 11.07 -4.43 -9.86
CA SER A 77 12.15 -3.92 -10.69
C SER A 77 13.02 -2.86 -10.01
N ARG A 78 12.45 -2.07 -9.09
CA ARG A 78 13.12 -0.94 -8.42
C ARG A 78 13.10 -1.00 -6.90
N TRP A 79 12.22 -1.82 -6.33
CA TRP A 79 11.94 -1.83 -4.89
C TRP A 79 11.92 -3.24 -4.33
N ILE A 80 12.21 -3.33 -3.05
CA ILE A 80 12.09 -4.55 -2.26
C ILE A 80 11.22 -4.21 -1.07
N HIS A 81 10.22 -5.06 -0.81
CA HIS A 81 9.23 -4.88 0.26
C HIS A 81 9.23 -6.08 1.20
N THR A 82 8.75 -5.86 2.42
CA THR A 82 8.32 -6.96 3.28
C THR A 82 6.81 -7.13 3.18
N VAL A 83 6.38 -8.39 3.08
CA VAL A 83 4.98 -8.77 2.86
C VAL A 83 4.64 -9.91 3.80
N ASP A 84 3.50 -9.81 4.47
CA ASP A 84 2.87 -10.95 5.12
C ASP A 84 1.83 -11.57 4.19
N HIS A 85 1.51 -12.82 4.39
CA HIS A 85 0.45 -13.50 3.66
C HIS A 85 -0.53 -14.13 4.65
N VAL A 86 -1.77 -13.68 4.59
CA VAL A 86 -2.86 -14.14 5.46
C VAL A 86 -3.90 -14.82 4.59
N GLU A 87 -4.40 -15.96 5.05
CA GLU A 87 -5.51 -16.67 4.42
C GLU A 87 -6.60 -17.02 5.41
N GLY A 88 -7.81 -17.23 4.90
CA GLY A 88 -8.96 -17.70 5.64
C GLY A 88 -9.97 -18.37 4.74
N VAL A 89 -10.95 -19.04 5.33
CA VAL A 89 -12.07 -19.66 4.62
C VAL A 89 -13.32 -18.85 4.89
N LEU A 90 -13.92 -18.27 3.85
CA LEU A 90 -15.19 -17.54 3.96
C LEU A 90 -16.29 -18.44 4.50
N THR A 91 -17.16 -17.89 5.34
CA THR A 91 -18.40 -18.58 5.72
C THR A 91 -19.32 -18.73 4.50
N PRO A 92 -20.21 -19.74 4.46
CA PRO A 92 -21.03 -20.03 3.27
C PRO A 92 -22.00 -18.89 2.86
N ASP A 93 -22.30 -17.97 3.77
CA ASP A 93 -23.16 -16.80 3.56
C ASP A 93 -22.41 -15.56 3.10
N ARG A 94 -21.10 -15.65 2.88
CA ARG A 94 -20.20 -14.57 2.47
C ARG A 94 -19.61 -14.80 1.10
N ASP A 95 -19.35 -13.71 0.40
CA ASP A 95 -18.80 -13.72 -0.96
C ASP A 95 -17.60 -12.79 -1.14
N ALA A 96 -17.15 -12.66 -2.37
CA ALA A 96 -16.01 -11.83 -2.73
C ALA A 96 -16.27 -10.33 -2.50
N ILE A 97 -17.52 -9.88 -2.56
CA ILE A 97 -17.88 -8.48 -2.30
C ILE A 97 -17.78 -8.20 -0.81
N ASP A 98 -18.29 -9.10 0.05
CA ASP A 98 -18.11 -9.01 1.50
C ASP A 98 -16.62 -8.94 1.86
N ALA A 99 -15.80 -9.79 1.21
CA ALA A 99 -14.36 -9.81 1.43
C ALA A 99 -13.70 -8.47 1.07
N ILE A 100 -14.06 -7.85 -0.04
CA ILE A 100 -13.53 -6.54 -0.43
C ILE A 100 -14.01 -5.47 0.55
N LEU A 101 -15.29 -5.44 0.88
CA LEU A 101 -15.89 -4.41 1.73
C LEU A 101 -15.33 -4.42 3.15
N VAL A 102 -15.12 -5.60 3.76
CA VAL A 102 -14.59 -5.70 5.12
C VAL A 102 -13.15 -5.19 5.22
N HIS A 103 -12.34 -5.37 4.16
CA HIS A 103 -10.96 -4.90 4.12
C HIS A 103 -10.83 -3.42 3.74
N MET A 104 -11.88 -2.80 3.18
CA MET A 104 -11.84 -1.38 2.82
C MET A 104 -11.86 -0.47 4.05
N TRP A 105 -11.00 0.51 4.13
CA TRP A 105 -9.82 0.73 3.29
C TRP A 105 -8.61 0.12 3.99
N ALA A 106 -7.61 -0.29 3.19
CA ALA A 106 -6.44 -0.96 3.74
C ALA A 106 -5.76 -0.14 4.86
N CYS A 107 -5.38 -0.82 5.94
CA CYS A 107 -4.71 -0.20 7.09
C CYS A 107 -3.42 0.51 6.69
N THR A 108 -2.67 -0.05 5.74
CA THR A 108 -1.42 0.52 5.22
C THR A 108 -1.55 1.92 4.62
N VAL A 109 -2.76 2.36 4.28
CA VAL A 109 -3.03 3.67 3.68
C VAL A 109 -3.99 4.53 4.49
N THR A 110 -4.59 3.98 5.52
CA THR A 110 -5.49 4.70 6.44
C THR A 110 -4.92 4.77 7.85
N GLY A 111 -4.59 3.66 8.44
CA GLY A 111 -4.13 3.54 9.82
C GLY A 111 -5.05 2.67 10.68
N SER A 112 -4.68 2.51 11.93
CA SER A 112 -5.42 1.74 12.92
C SER A 112 -5.61 2.56 14.21
N PRO A 113 -6.82 2.54 14.83
CA PRO A 113 -8.09 1.95 14.38
C PRO A 113 -8.67 2.65 13.14
N LYS A 114 -9.14 1.89 12.15
CA LYS A 114 -9.62 2.42 10.86
C LYS A 114 -10.60 3.60 10.98
N PRO A 115 -11.69 3.55 11.81
CA PRO A 115 -12.63 4.66 11.88
C PRO A 115 -11.99 5.97 12.33
N VAL A 116 -11.11 5.91 13.32
CA VAL A 116 -10.41 7.09 13.85
C VAL A 116 -9.41 7.63 12.82
N ALA A 117 -8.64 6.74 12.20
CA ALA A 117 -7.68 7.13 11.17
C ALA A 117 -8.36 7.78 9.96
N MET A 118 -9.47 7.21 9.49
CA MET A 118 -10.25 7.79 8.39
C MET A 118 -10.82 9.16 8.73
N GLN A 119 -11.36 9.34 9.95
CA GLN A 119 -11.83 10.65 10.40
C GLN A 119 -10.70 11.68 10.50
N THR A 120 -9.52 11.25 10.96
CA THR A 120 -8.33 12.10 11.04
C THR A 120 -7.88 12.53 9.65
N ILE A 121 -7.84 11.61 8.70
CA ILE A 121 -7.52 11.89 7.29
C ILE A 121 -8.49 12.91 6.70
N GLU A 122 -9.79 12.73 6.90
CA GLU A 122 -10.82 13.64 6.40
C GLU A 122 -10.67 15.05 6.99
N ASN A 123 -10.26 15.15 8.25
CA ASN A 123 -10.06 16.43 8.92
C ASN A 123 -8.76 17.15 8.51
N LEU A 124 -7.73 16.42 8.13
CA LEU A 124 -6.39 16.97 7.85
C LEU A 124 -6.10 17.18 6.36
N GLU A 125 -6.63 16.32 5.49
CA GLU A 125 -6.36 16.42 4.06
C GLU A 125 -7.21 17.51 3.41
N ASN A 126 -6.55 18.38 2.63
CA ASN A 126 -7.20 19.52 1.98
C ASN A 126 -7.98 19.16 0.72
N SER A 127 -7.99 17.91 0.31
CA SER A 127 -8.71 17.43 -0.86
C SER A 127 -9.04 15.95 -0.78
N PRO A 128 -10.19 15.53 -1.34
CA PRO A 128 -10.62 14.13 -1.28
C PRO A 128 -9.62 13.20 -1.97
N ARG A 129 -9.41 12.02 -1.43
CA ARG A 129 -8.48 11.01 -1.94
C ARG A 129 -8.88 10.45 -3.30
N ARG A 130 -10.17 10.45 -3.61
CA ARG A 130 -10.76 9.88 -4.85
C ARG A 130 -10.30 8.43 -5.05
N TRP A 131 -9.52 8.15 -6.10
CA TRP A 131 -9.01 6.82 -6.43
C TRP A 131 -7.88 6.35 -5.52
N TYR A 132 -7.13 7.29 -4.91
CA TYR A 132 -6.03 6.94 -4.01
C TYR A 132 -6.53 6.19 -2.79
N SER A 133 -5.87 5.12 -2.42
CA SER A 133 -6.23 4.19 -1.34
C SER A 133 -7.45 3.30 -1.63
N GLY A 134 -8.04 3.39 -2.80
CA GLY A 134 -9.07 2.45 -3.24
C GLY A 134 -8.49 1.14 -3.74
N CYS A 135 -9.30 0.35 -4.39
CA CYS A 135 -8.85 -0.86 -5.06
C CYS A 135 -9.34 -0.92 -6.51
N VAL A 136 -8.62 -1.66 -7.32
CA VAL A 136 -8.97 -2.01 -8.70
C VAL A 136 -8.73 -3.49 -8.91
N GLY A 137 -9.56 -4.15 -9.70
CA GLY A 137 -9.38 -5.57 -9.97
C GLY A 137 -10.52 -6.18 -10.75
N PHE A 138 -10.62 -7.48 -10.65
CA PHE A 138 -11.61 -8.30 -11.34
C PHE A 138 -12.51 -8.99 -10.33
N LEU A 139 -13.82 -8.93 -10.56
CA LEU A 139 -14.83 -9.74 -9.91
C LEU A 139 -15.53 -10.54 -11.01
N TRP A 140 -15.48 -11.86 -10.90
CA TRP A 140 -16.10 -12.75 -11.87
C TRP A 140 -17.38 -13.36 -11.27
N PHE A 141 -18.36 -13.59 -12.13
CA PHE A 141 -19.65 -14.13 -11.72
C PHE A 141 -19.61 -15.55 -11.11
N ASN A 142 -18.45 -16.22 -11.17
CA ASN A 142 -18.22 -17.50 -10.51
C ASN A 142 -17.69 -17.35 -9.05
N GLY A 143 -17.69 -16.13 -8.51
CA GLY A 143 -17.20 -15.85 -7.15
C GLY A 143 -15.69 -15.58 -7.03
N TYR A 144 -14.93 -15.68 -8.13
CA TYR A 144 -13.51 -15.30 -8.10
C TYR A 144 -13.36 -13.79 -8.04
N ALA A 145 -12.45 -13.32 -7.19
CA ALA A 145 -12.01 -11.93 -7.16
C ALA A 145 -10.50 -11.82 -6.99
N SER A 146 -9.92 -10.83 -7.63
CA SER A 146 -8.51 -10.46 -7.42
C SER A 146 -8.36 -8.96 -7.57
N THR A 147 -7.88 -8.32 -6.50
CA THR A 147 -7.76 -6.87 -6.43
C THR A 147 -6.35 -6.43 -6.05
N GLY A 148 -6.00 -5.22 -6.48
CA GLY A 148 -4.81 -4.49 -6.05
C GLY A 148 -5.21 -3.12 -5.52
N MET A 149 -4.40 -2.54 -4.64
CA MET A 149 -4.62 -1.17 -4.17
C MET A 149 -4.26 -0.15 -5.25
N THR A 150 -5.05 0.93 -5.34
CA THR A 150 -4.74 2.08 -6.19
C THR A 150 -3.71 2.98 -5.51
N LEU A 151 -2.48 2.51 -5.48
CA LEU A 151 -1.29 3.24 -5.05
C LEU A 151 -0.37 3.46 -6.24
N ARG A 152 0.52 4.46 -6.14
CA ARG A 152 1.52 4.72 -7.18
C ARG A 152 0.86 4.80 -8.57
N THR A 153 -0.24 5.55 -8.63
CA THR A 153 -1.10 5.68 -9.80
C THR A 153 -1.12 7.12 -10.27
N ILE A 154 -1.20 7.31 -11.58
CA ILE A 154 -1.39 8.62 -12.20
C ILE A 154 -2.86 8.74 -12.59
N HIS A 155 -3.55 9.72 -12.05
CA HIS A 155 -4.92 10.04 -12.45
C HIS A 155 -4.88 11.14 -13.50
N LEU A 156 -5.43 10.85 -14.67
CA LEU A 156 -5.52 11.78 -15.80
C LEU A 156 -6.97 12.22 -15.99
N GLU A 157 -7.23 13.49 -15.78
CA GLU A 157 -8.56 14.07 -15.97
C GLU A 157 -8.44 15.45 -16.64
N LYS A 158 -9.14 15.68 -17.76
CA LYS A 158 -9.20 16.97 -18.47
C LYS A 158 -7.83 17.61 -18.71
N GLY A 159 -6.84 16.81 -19.10
CA GLY A 159 -5.48 17.27 -19.38
C GLY A 159 -4.61 17.51 -18.15
N LEU A 160 -5.12 17.25 -16.94
CA LEU A 160 -4.37 17.32 -15.69
C LEU A 160 -3.95 15.93 -15.24
N ALA A 161 -2.65 15.76 -14.96
CA ALA A 161 -2.11 14.57 -14.33
C ALA A 161 -1.94 14.80 -12.82
N THR A 162 -2.56 13.94 -12.01
CA THR A 162 -2.46 14.00 -10.55
C THR A 162 -1.79 12.73 -10.03
N VAL A 163 -0.78 12.90 -9.20
CA VAL A 163 -0.09 11.81 -8.47
C VAL A 163 -0.29 12.06 -6.98
N ARG A 164 -0.75 11.03 -6.26
CA ARG A 164 -0.82 11.06 -4.80
C ARG A 164 0.16 10.04 -4.22
N ALA A 165 0.84 10.45 -3.16
CA ALA A 165 1.70 9.59 -2.35
C ALA A 165 1.49 9.96 -0.88
N GLY A 166 1.73 9.00 0.00
CA GLY A 166 1.64 9.17 1.44
C GLY A 166 2.69 8.32 2.16
N ALA A 167 2.86 8.58 3.43
CA ALA A 167 3.67 7.80 4.35
C ALA A 167 2.83 7.42 5.57
N THR A 168 3.18 6.33 6.22
CA THR A 168 2.58 5.92 7.49
C THR A 168 3.24 6.68 8.62
N LEU A 169 2.46 7.36 9.44
CA LEU A 169 2.97 8.07 10.60
C LEU A 169 2.81 7.20 11.85
N LEU A 170 3.93 6.90 12.49
CA LEU A 170 4.01 6.22 13.78
C LEU A 170 4.50 7.20 14.85
N TYR A 171 4.45 6.79 16.12
CA TYR A 171 4.87 7.62 17.24
C TYR A 171 6.31 8.16 17.09
N ASP A 172 7.21 7.32 16.58
CA ASP A 172 8.63 7.64 16.41
C ASP A 172 8.97 8.17 15.00
N SER A 173 7.98 8.51 14.18
CA SER A 173 8.22 9.04 12.83
C SER A 173 8.85 10.42 12.88
N ASP A 174 9.93 10.62 12.12
CA ASP A 174 10.51 11.95 11.86
C ASP A 174 9.75 12.64 10.72
N PRO A 175 9.10 13.79 10.96
CA PRO A 175 8.28 14.46 9.93
C PRO A 175 9.02 14.79 8.65
N ALA A 176 10.31 15.16 8.74
CA ALA A 176 11.10 15.49 7.57
C ALA A 176 11.51 14.26 6.76
N ALA A 177 11.70 13.12 7.45
CA ALA A 177 11.96 11.84 6.79
C ALA A 177 10.70 11.35 6.04
N GLU A 178 9.53 11.41 6.67
CA GLU A 178 8.27 10.99 6.07
C GLU A 178 7.89 11.88 4.87
N GLU A 179 8.11 13.18 4.95
CA GLU A 179 7.93 14.09 3.80
C GLU A 179 8.87 13.72 2.64
N ARG A 180 10.16 13.45 2.92
CA ARG A 180 11.09 12.99 1.89
C ARG A 180 10.64 11.69 1.25
N GLU A 181 10.14 10.76 2.03
CA GLU A 181 9.61 9.48 1.55
C GLU A 181 8.43 9.68 0.59
N THR A 182 7.48 10.55 0.92
CA THR A 182 6.36 10.84 0.02
C THR A 182 6.83 11.43 -1.31
N ARG A 183 7.82 12.32 -1.29
CA ARG A 183 8.43 12.89 -2.51
C ARG A 183 9.10 11.83 -3.37
N ILE A 184 9.85 10.92 -2.74
CA ILE A 184 10.51 9.81 -3.43
C ILE A 184 9.47 8.88 -4.06
N LYS A 185 8.41 8.54 -3.32
CA LYS A 185 7.31 7.70 -3.83
C LYS A 185 6.59 8.34 -5.03
N ALA A 186 6.48 9.66 -5.09
CA ALA A 186 5.84 10.38 -6.19
C ALA A 186 6.77 10.60 -7.41
N SER A 187 8.09 10.68 -7.21
CA SER A 187 9.05 11.15 -8.20
C SER A 187 9.01 10.38 -9.52
N ALA A 188 8.97 9.05 -9.45
CA ALA A 188 8.96 8.19 -10.65
C ALA A 188 7.74 8.44 -11.56
N PHE A 189 6.60 8.74 -10.96
CA PHE A 189 5.34 9.02 -11.69
C PHE A 189 5.33 10.43 -12.25
N LEU A 190 5.88 11.39 -11.52
CA LEU A 190 6.06 12.75 -11.99
C LEU A 190 7.04 12.81 -13.19
N GLU A 191 8.15 12.08 -13.12
CA GLU A 191 9.09 11.94 -14.23
C GLU A 191 8.45 11.31 -15.47
N ALA A 192 7.62 10.29 -15.28
CA ALA A 192 6.90 9.63 -16.37
C ALA A 192 5.88 10.57 -17.05
N THR A 193 5.23 11.45 -16.29
CA THR A 193 4.24 12.40 -16.84
C THR A 193 4.89 13.59 -17.54
N LEU A 194 6.07 14.02 -17.09
CA LEU A 194 6.78 15.16 -17.68
C LEU A 194 7.55 14.80 -18.95
N GLY A 195 7.61 13.53 -19.32
CA GLY A 195 8.48 12.99 -20.35
C GLY A 195 9.94 13.05 -19.94
N GLN A 196 10.75 12.12 -20.42
CA GLN A 196 12.20 12.19 -20.23
C GLN A 196 12.78 13.37 -21.04
N LYS A 197 12.73 14.58 -20.49
CA LYS A 197 13.66 15.61 -20.94
C LYS A 197 15.06 15.14 -20.56
N LYS A 198 15.82 14.72 -21.57
CA LYS A 198 17.27 14.48 -21.45
C LYS A 198 17.87 15.52 -20.51
N LYS A 199 18.65 15.03 -19.55
CA LYS A 199 19.53 15.74 -18.61
C LYS A 199 19.85 17.18 -19.02
N GLU A 200 18.99 18.12 -18.72
CA GLU A 200 19.34 19.53 -18.66
C GLU A 200 18.60 20.18 -17.48
N LYS A 201 19.41 20.38 -16.44
CA LYS A 201 19.30 21.39 -15.39
C LYS A 201 18.01 21.50 -14.57
N SER A 202 18.20 21.28 -13.31
CA SER A 202 17.52 21.63 -12.05
C SER A 202 16.57 22.88 -11.98
N GLN A 203 16.09 23.40 -13.08
CA GLN A 203 15.30 24.62 -13.13
C GLN A 203 13.80 24.41 -13.34
N CYS A 204 13.37 23.20 -13.72
CA CYS A 204 11.95 22.93 -14.05
C CYS A 204 11.08 22.62 -12.83
N LEU A 205 11.67 22.29 -11.67
CA LEU A 205 10.93 22.00 -10.42
C LEU A 205 10.30 23.24 -9.74
N LYS A 206 10.67 24.44 -10.17
CA LYS A 206 10.13 25.67 -9.57
C LYS A 206 8.76 26.10 -10.10
N ASN A 207 8.29 25.55 -11.22
CA ASN A 207 7.04 25.95 -11.87
C ASN A 207 5.94 24.88 -11.91
N SER A 208 6.18 23.69 -11.44
CA SER A 208 5.11 22.71 -11.23
C SER A 208 4.46 23.00 -9.88
N LYS A 209 3.18 23.36 -9.87
CA LYS A 209 2.38 23.40 -8.65
C LYS A 209 2.25 21.97 -8.13
N ILE A 210 3.28 21.47 -7.44
CA ILE A 210 3.22 20.23 -6.68
C ILE A 210 2.36 20.57 -5.46
N ARG A 211 1.12 20.11 -5.43
CA ARG A 211 0.35 20.07 -4.20
C ARG A 211 0.74 18.77 -3.49
N THR A 212 1.63 18.88 -2.54
CA THR A 212 1.83 17.89 -1.49
C THR A 212 0.62 17.99 -0.56
N ILE A 213 -0.07 16.91 -0.34
CA ILE A 213 -1.18 16.80 0.62
C ILE A 213 -0.80 15.69 1.57
#